data_c1bed4bd25a0d8b72e3a68f5e1f0d313
#
_entry.id   c1bed4bd25a0d8b72e3a68f5e1f0d313
#
_cell.length_a   1.000
_cell.length_b   1.000
_cell.length_c   1.000
_cell.angle_alpha   90.00
_cell.angle_beta   90.00
_cell.angle_gamma   90.00
#
_symmetry.space_group_name_H-M   'P 1'
#
loop_
_entity.id
_entity.type
_entity.pdbx_description
1 polymer ?
#
loop_
_entity_poly.entity_id
_entity_poly.type
_entity_poly.pdbx_seq_one_letter_code
_entity_poly.pdbx_strand_id
1 'polypeptide(L)'
;WLLLLLVTLLLGGMAWGLSHVYQEREQRYRHQIEGSLQAVNQLQLRAVTDWRARRMAEAAALTQDSLFARAVAQWRGAPSSPQQAALRERLTILMEQVRYTAAYLVDAQGRLLLDAQGAATGQLPEPEQQALQLALAQARPVVVELRRDPAFAFAFYGLIAPLFDGTRALGAVWLLVDARATLYPLLETWPNHSPTAESVLVQRSGDEVVSLSPLPLRGSESGALRLPLVQGGRDPMAMAATGVRGAFYAHDYRGQEVLAVASAVADSPWLLLSKVDVGDAFTDAQRREWLGLSLFVSLGLLSLGLVVLLWQWRAWRRERALKRELERNLRWLDNAQKAATVGYFTYETRSEAFVMSRMASAIFGLPDEGRMSLRQWMTMLHPDESVQTLRIHGQAMMERTPLRTQYRILRHGDRQERWVEVWGEYSQAPENDPLLMTGMVQDITERK
;
A
#
# COMPACT_ATOMS: atom_id res chain seq x y z
N TRP A 1 29.56 12.57 13.45
CA TRP A 1 29.62 11.12 13.27
C TRP A 1 28.53 10.39 14.08
N LEU A 2 28.37 10.69 15.39
CA LEU A 2 27.33 10.07 16.24
C LEU A 2 25.90 10.30 15.69
N LEU A 3 25.62 11.47 15.17
CA LEU A 3 24.31 11.81 14.60
C LEU A 3 24.02 11.04 13.27
N LEU A 4 25.03 10.90 12.42
CA LEU A 4 24.99 10.08 11.19
C LEU A 4 24.76 8.61 11.54
N LEU A 5 25.44 8.09 12.55
CA LEU A 5 25.30 6.71 13.02
C LEU A 5 23.89 6.46 13.59
N LEU A 6 23.34 7.42 14.31
CA LEU A 6 21.99 7.33 14.88
C LEU A 6 20.91 7.38 13.79
N VAL A 7 21.08 8.21 12.77
CA VAL A 7 20.18 8.28 11.60
C VAL A 7 20.26 6.99 10.78
N THR A 8 21.44 6.44 10.54
CA THR A 8 21.60 5.16 9.80
C THR A 8 21.02 3.98 10.57
N LEU A 9 21.16 3.91 11.90
CA LEU A 9 20.53 2.91 12.75
C LEU A 9 19.00 3.03 12.76
N LEU A 10 18.48 4.24 12.80
CA LEU A 10 17.04 4.51 12.76
C LEU A 10 16.43 4.11 11.41
N LEU A 11 17.08 4.47 10.30
CA LEU A 11 16.66 4.10 8.95
C LEU A 11 16.78 2.58 8.72
N GLY A 12 17.86 1.95 9.19
CA GLY A 12 18.05 0.50 9.13
C GLY A 12 17.03 -0.28 9.95
N GLY A 13 16.75 0.15 11.18
CA GLY A 13 15.72 -0.42 12.04
C GLY A 13 14.32 -0.24 11.46
N MET A 14 14.05 0.90 10.84
CA MET A 14 12.79 1.20 10.18
C MET A 14 12.59 0.35 8.92
N ALA A 15 13.63 0.16 8.09
CA ALA A 15 13.59 -0.70 6.91
C ALA A 15 13.42 -2.18 7.30
N TRP A 16 14.10 -2.65 8.36
CA TRP A 16 13.96 -4.01 8.88
C TRP A 16 12.57 -4.26 9.46
N GLY A 17 12.05 -3.33 10.27
CA GLY A 17 10.70 -3.40 10.82
C GLY A 17 9.62 -3.42 9.73
N LEU A 18 9.77 -2.59 8.68
CA LEU A 18 8.88 -2.56 7.52
C LEU A 18 8.89 -3.91 6.77
N SER A 19 10.09 -4.47 6.52
CA SER A 19 10.24 -5.76 5.84
C SER A 19 9.60 -6.90 6.65
N HIS A 20 9.77 -6.91 7.95
CA HIS A 20 9.19 -7.94 8.83
C HIS A 20 7.66 -7.84 8.88
N VAL A 21 7.13 -6.63 9.05
CA VAL A 21 5.68 -6.39 9.04
C VAL A 21 5.06 -6.74 7.68
N TYR A 22 5.78 -6.48 6.59
CA TYR A 22 5.33 -6.81 5.23
C TYR A 22 5.19 -8.34 5.05
N GLN A 23 6.20 -9.12 5.40
CA GLN A 23 6.18 -10.58 5.25
C GLN A 23 5.10 -11.26 6.11
N GLU A 24 4.93 -10.84 7.36
CA GLU A 24 3.87 -11.39 8.23
C GLU A 24 2.46 -11.00 7.77
N ARG A 25 2.28 -9.82 7.18
CA ARG A 25 0.99 -9.38 6.66
C ARG A 25 0.59 -10.12 5.40
N GLU A 26 1.51 -10.37 4.48
CA GLU A 26 1.22 -11.09 3.23
C GLU A 26 0.65 -12.49 3.51
N GLN A 27 1.25 -13.24 4.43
CA GLN A 27 0.76 -14.56 4.82
C GLN A 27 -0.63 -14.49 5.48
N ARG A 28 -0.84 -13.58 6.42
CA ARG A 28 -2.15 -13.38 7.07
C ARG A 28 -3.23 -12.98 6.05
N TYR A 29 -2.86 -12.15 5.10
CA TYR A 29 -3.79 -11.67 4.08
C TYR A 29 -4.18 -12.79 3.09
N ARG A 30 -3.23 -13.62 2.66
CA ARG A 30 -3.50 -14.82 1.85
C ARG A 30 -4.47 -15.74 2.57
N HIS A 31 -4.25 -16.07 3.81
CA HIS A 31 -5.16 -16.91 4.61
C HIS A 31 -6.53 -16.27 4.80
N GLN A 32 -6.62 -14.97 4.94
CA GLN A 32 -7.90 -14.27 5.06
C GLN A 32 -8.70 -14.32 3.75
N ILE A 33 -8.08 -14.14 2.60
CA ILE A 33 -8.73 -14.24 1.29
C ILE A 33 -9.17 -15.70 1.04
N GLU A 34 -8.28 -16.66 1.27
CA GLU A 34 -8.61 -18.09 1.18
C GLU A 34 -9.80 -18.44 2.07
N GLY A 35 -9.80 -18.00 3.32
CA GLY A 35 -10.91 -18.22 4.25
C GLY A 35 -12.21 -17.56 3.81
N SER A 36 -12.16 -16.34 3.26
CA SER A 36 -13.34 -15.64 2.76
C SER A 36 -13.93 -16.34 1.53
N LEU A 37 -13.07 -16.77 0.59
CA LEU A 37 -13.51 -17.52 -0.60
C LEU A 37 -14.09 -18.89 -0.22
N GLN A 38 -13.48 -19.57 0.76
CA GLN A 38 -14.03 -20.82 1.31
C GLN A 38 -15.40 -20.61 1.95
N ALA A 39 -15.60 -19.52 2.70
CA ALA A 39 -16.90 -19.21 3.31
C ALA A 39 -17.98 -18.96 2.25
N VAL A 40 -17.67 -18.24 1.18
CA VAL A 40 -18.58 -18.02 0.04
C VAL A 40 -18.91 -19.34 -0.64
N ASN A 41 -17.89 -20.15 -0.96
CA ASN A 41 -18.10 -21.46 -1.58
C ASN A 41 -18.99 -22.36 -0.70
N GLN A 42 -18.77 -22.41 0.62
CA GLN A 42 -19.59 -23.19 1.54
C GLN A 42 -21.03 -22.68 1.63
N LEU A 43 -21.25 -21.35 1.61
CA LEU A 43 -22.60 -20.78 1.60
C LEU A 43 -23.35 -21.19 0.34
N GLN A 44 -22.74 -21.06 -0.81
CA GLN A 44 -23.31 -21.46 -2.10
C GLN A 44 -23.51 -22.97 -2.20
N LEU A 45 -22.56 -23.76 -1.67
CA LEU A 45 -22.67 -25.21 -1.61
C LEU A 45 -23.90 -25.64 -0.81
N ARG A 46 -24.15 -25.06 0.36
CA ARG A 46 -25.35 -25.30 1.17
C ARG A 46 -26.61 -24.91 0.39
N ALA A 47 -26.61 -23.72 -0.22
CA ALA A 47 -27.76 -23.25 -0.99
C ALA A 47 -28.12 -24.22 -2.15
N VAL A 48 -27.12 -24.70 -2.89
CA VAL A 48 -27.30 -25.68 -3.98
C VAL A 48 -27.78 -27.04 -3.43
N THR A 49 -27.18 -27.53 -2.35
CA THR A 49 -27.57 -28.79 -1.70
C THR A 49 -29.01 -28.74 -1.19
N ASP A 50 -29.37 -27.66 -0.50
CA ASP A 50 -30.73 -27.45 0.01
C ASP A 50 -31.73 -27.30 -1.12
N TRP A 51 -31.36 -26.65 -2.21
CA TRP A 51 -32.19 -26.54 -3.40
C TRP A 51 -32.48 -27.94 -3.99
N ARG A 52 -31.44 -28.77 -4.18
CA ARG A 52 -31.62 -30.17 -4.67
C ARG A 52 -32.50 -31.00 -3.72
N ALA A 53 -32.22 -30.91 -2.42
CA ALA A 53 -32.98 -31.65 -1.40
C ALA A 53 -34.47 -31.26 -1.40
N ARG A 54 -34.79 -29.96 -1.51
CA ARG A 54 -36.17 -29.50 -1.63
C ARG A 54 -36.84 -30.01 -2.87
N ARG A 55 -36.21 -29.97 -4.04
CA ARG A 55 -36.79 -30.50 -5.27
C ARG A 55 -37.07 -32.00 -5.21
N MET A 56 -36.16 -32.75 -4.58
CA MET A 56 -36.36 -34.17 -4.36
C MET A 56 -37.51 -34.45 -3.36
N ALA A 57 -37.64 -33.69 -2.29
CA ALA A 57 -38.71 -33.81 -1.33
C ALA A 57 -40.11 -33.51 -1.95
N GLU A 58 -40.18 -32.48 -2.81
CA GLU A 58 -41.40 -32.15 -3.56
C GLU A 58 -41.83 -33.29 -4.50
N ALA A 59 -40.87 -33.87 -5.23
CA ALA A 59 -41.15 -35.03 -6.08
C ALA A 59 -41.56 -36.28 -5.28
N ALA A 60 -40.95 -36.48 -4.10
CA ALA A 60 -41.33 -37.57 -3.19
C ALA A 60 -42.74 -37.38 -2.63
N ALA A 61 -43.14 -36.18 -2.26
CA ALA A 61 -44.48 -35.86 -1.82
C ALA A 61 -45.52 -36.18 -2.91
N LEU A 62 -45.20 -35.86 -4.18
CA LEU A 62 -46.06 -36.19 -5.32
C LEU A 62 -46.15 -37.68 -5.55
N THR A 63 -45.09 -38.46 -5.38
CA THR A 63 -45.11 -39.92 -5.44
C THR A 63 -46.00 -40.53 -4.36
N GLN A 64 -46.10 -39.92 -3.20
CA GLN A 64 -46.91 -40.35 -2.08
C GLN A 64 -48.37 -39.86 -2.14
N ASP A 65 -48.70 -38.97 -3.10
CA ASP A 65 -50.07 -38.43 -3.25
C ASP A 65 -51.04 -39.50 -3.85
N SER A 66 -51.61 -40.31 -2.97
CA SER A 66 -52.56 -41.37 -3.35
C SER A 66 -53.85 -40.86 -3.96
N LEU A 67 -54.21 -39.59 -3.69
CA LEU A 67 -55.37 -38.96 -4.34
C LEU A 67 -55.12 -38.64 -5.78
N PHE A 68 -53.96 -38.05 -6.04
CA PHE A 68 -53.55 -37.78 -7.40
C PHE A 68 -53.35 -39.06 -8.20
N ALA A 69 -52.73 -40.09 -7.63
CA ALA A 69 -52.50 -41.35 -8.30
C ALA A 69 -53.88 -42.03 -8.65
N ARG A 70 -54.86 -42.04 -7.74
CA ARG A 70 -56.19 -42.54 -8.01
C ARG A 70 -56.90 -41.73 -9.10
N ALA A 71 -56.81 -40.43 -9.11
CA ALA A 71 -57.43 -39.62 -10.14
C ALA A 71 -56.78 -39.93 -11.56
N VAL A 72 -55.49 -40.19 -11.64
CA VAL A 72 -54.83 -40.65 -12.85
C VAL A 72 -55.31 -42.04 -13.28
N ALA A 73 -55.43 -42.98 -12.33
CA ALA A 73 -55.95 -44.36 -12.59
C ALA A 73 -57.36 -44.33 -13.15
N GLN A 74 -58.27 -43.57 -12.55
CA GLN A 74 -59.66 -43.42 -12.99
C GLN A 74 -59.71 -42.77 -14.39
N TRP A 75 -59.03 -41.72 -14.62
CA TRP A 75 -59.00 -41.05 -15.95
C TRP A 75 -58.45 -41.97 -17.05
N ARG A 76 -57.42 -42.79 -16.78
CA ARG A 76 -56.92 -43.77 -17.72
C ARG A 76 -57.89 -44.89 -18.02
N GLY A 77 -58.71 -45.29 -17.02
CA GLY A 77 -59.71 -46.30 -17.21
C GLY A 77 -60.96 -45.83 -17.98
N ALA A 78 -61.35 -44.58 -17.83
CA ALA A 78 -62.50 -43.96 -18.49
C ALA A 78 -62.23 -42.49 -18.76
N PRO A 79 -61.49 -42.11 -19.83
CA PRO A 79 -61.15 -40.75 -20.14
C PRO A 79 -62.41 -39.86 -20.24
N SER A 80 -62.44 -38.79 -19.41
CA SER A 80 -63.51 -37.79 -19.45
C SER A 80 -62.91 -36.39 -19.38
N SER A 81 -63.54 -35.38 -20.02
CA SER A 81 -63.13 -33.99 -20.01
C SER A 81 -63.02 -33.37 -18.59
N PRO A 82 -63.98 -33.62 -17.65
CA PRO A 82 -63.86 -33.09 -16.31
C PRO A 82 -62.65 -33.61 -15.52
N GLN A 83 -62.36 -34.91 -15.61
CA GLN A 83 -61.22 -35.53 -14.94
C GLN A 83 -59.86 -35.03 -15.56
N GLN A 84 -59.82 -34.89 -16.86
CA GLN A 84 -58.69 -34.34 -17.55
C GLN A 84 -58.45 -32.88 -17.09
N ALA A 85 -59.51 -32.08 -16.96
CA ALA A 85 -59.41 -30.70 -16.49
C ALA A 85 -58.84 -30.63 -15.06
N ALA A 86 -59.33 -31.51 -14.13
CA ALA A 86 -58.83 -31.58 -12.76
C ALA A 86 -57.34 -31.99 -12.68
N LEU A 87 -56.89 -32.93 -13.52
CA LEU A 87 -55.47 -33.31 -13.59
C LEU A 87 -54.59 -32.17 -14.14
N ARG A 88 -55.10 -31.45 -15.16
CA ARG A 88 -54.41 -30.28 -15.69
C ARG A 88 -54.27 -29.19 -14.64
N GLU A 89 -55.34 -28.87 -13.91
CA GLU A 89 -55.33 -27.92 -12.82
C GLU A 89 -54.24 -28.27 -11.78
N ARG A 90 -54.12 -29.55 -11.46
CA ARG A 90 -53.09 -30.04 -10.54
C ARG A 90 -51.69 -29.85 -11.07
N LEU A 91 -51.46 -30.12 -12.36
CA LEU A 91 -50.16 -29.85 -13.01
C LEU A 91 -49.88 -28.34 -13.06
N THR A 92 -50.86 -27.50 -13.31
CA THR A 92 -50.76 -26.04 -13.28
C THR A 92 -50.36 -25.53 -11.89
N ILE A 93 -50.94 -26.07 -10.83
CA ILE A 93 -50.58 -25.74 -9.45
C ILE A 93 -49.12 -26.07 -9.18
N LEU A 94 -48.59 -27.20 -9.65
CA LEU A 94 -47.17 -27.55 -9.53
C LEU A 94 -46.29 -26.55 -10.21
N MET A 95 -46.69 -26.04 -11.38
CA MET A 95 -45.92 -25.02 -12.12
C MET A 95 -45.96 -23.66 -11.42
N GLU A 96 -47.13 -23.19 -10.98
CA GLU A 96 -47.27 -21.84 -10.45
C GLU A 96 -46.81 -21.70 -8.99
N GLN A 97 -47.18 -22.67 -8.11
CA GLN A 97 -46.87 -22.57 -6.70
C GLN A 97 -45.50 -23.13 -6.33
N VAL A 98 -45.06 -24.18 -7.02
CA VAL A 98 -43.79 -24.86 -6.74
C VAL A 98 -42.68 -24.40 -7.67
N ARG A 99 -43.01 -23.56 -8.66
CA ARG A 99 -42.07 -22.99 -9.66
C ARG A 99 -41.37 -24.04 -10.50
N TYR A 100 -42.13 -25.07 -10.97
CA TYR A 100 -41.69 -25.90 -12.07
C TYR A 100 -41.95 -25.18 -13.39
N THR A 101 -41.04 -25.32 -14.34
CA THR A 101 -41.20 -24.72 -15.66
C THR A 101 -42.11 -25.51 -16.58
N ALA A 102 -42.10 -26.81 -16.41
CA ALA A 102 -43.05 -27.73 -17.06
C ALA A 102 -43.29 -28.97 -16.20
N ALA A 103 -44.48 -29.54 -16.34
CA ALA A 103 -44.91 -30.80 -15.68
C ALA A 103 -45.66 -31.63 -16.70
N TYR A 104 -45.24 -32.86 -16.90
CA TYR A 104 -45.84 -33.82 -17.84
C TYR A 104 -46.28 -35.08 -17.10
N LEU A 105 -47.48 -35.52 -17.38
CA LEU A 105 -47.93 -36.87 -16.99
C LEU A 105 -47.50 -37.83 -18.10
N VAL A 106 -46.80 -38.90 -17.72
CA VAL A 106 -46.28 -39.91 -18.67
C VAL A 106 -46.75 -41.32 -18.27
N ASP A 107 -46.93 -42.20 -19.21
CA ASP A 107 -47.22 -43.58 -18.91
C ASP A 107 -45.96 -44.39 -18.58
N ALA A 108 -46.13 -45.66 -18.18
CA ALA A 108 -45.01 -46.53 -17.81
C ALA A 108 -44.07 -46.86 -18.99
N GLN A 109 -44.47 -46.59 -20.21
CA GLN A 109 -43.70 -46.76 -21.45
C GLN A 109 -43.00 -45.43 -21.86
N GLY A 110 -43.20 -44.34 -21.10
CA GLY A 110 -42.60 -43.05 -21.39
C GLY A 110 -43.33 -42.20 -22.43
N ARG A 111 -44.56 -42.55 -22.79
CA ARG A 111 -45.39 -41.71 -23.68
C ARG A 111 -45.98 -40.55 -22.86
N LEU A 112 -45.89 -39.35 -23.45
CA LEU A 112 -46.53 -38.16 -22.87
C LEU A 112 -48.03 -38.26 -23.04
N LEU A 113 -48.77 -38.07 -21.90
CA LEU A 113 -50.21 -38.16 -21.85
C LEU A 113 -50.88 -36.80 -21.69
N LEU A 114 -50.34 -35.97 -20.85
CA LEU A 114 -50.94 -34.70 -20.45
C LEU A 114 -49.86 -33.71 -19.97
N ASP A 115 -50.08 -32.46 -20.27
CA ASP A 115 -49.37 -31.35 -19.65
C ASP A 115 -50.33 -30.29 -19.09
N ALA A 116 -49.85 -29.22 -18.51
CA ALA A 116 -50.68 -28.14 -18.00
C ALA A 116 -51.52 -27.41 -19.09
N GLN A 117 -51.14 -27.52 -20.35
CA GLN A 117 -51.85 -26.90 -21.49
C GLN A 117 -52.90 -27.82 -22.12
N GLY A 118 -52.76 -29.13 -21.96
CA GLY A 118 -53.74 -30.12 -22.48
C GLY A 118 -53.15 -31.50 -22.72
N ALA A 119 -53.62 -32.16 -23.79
CA ALA A 119 -53.09 -33.45 -24.20
C ALA A 119 -51.69 -33.25 -24.77
N ALA A 120 -50.71 -33.90 -24.18
CA ALA A 120 -49.33 -33.92 -24.68
C ALA A 120 -49.11 -35.11 -25.60
N THR A 121 -48.35 -34.92 -26.66
CA THR A 121 -47.99 -35.98 -27.61
C THR A 121 -46.46 -36.09 -27.68
N GLY A 122 -45.98 -37.32 -27.79
CA GLY A 122 -44.56 -37.61 -27.87
C GLY A 122 -44.10 -38.67 -26.90
N GLN A 123 -42.80 -38.83 -26.81
CA GLN A 123 -42.16 -39.80 -25.95
C GLN A 123 -41.01 -39.11 -25.21
N LEU A 124 -40.75 -39.58 -23.98
CA LEU A 124 -39.59 -39.12 -23.22
C LEU A 124 -38.30 -39.32 -23.98
N PRO A 125 -37.39 -38.38 -24.00
CA PRO A 125 -36.03 -38.58 -24.48
C PRO A 125 -35.32 -39.73 -23.75
N GLU A 126 -34.28 -40.30 -24.37
CA GLU A 126 -33.62 -41.51 -23.84
C GLU A 126 -33.11 -41.39 -22.37
N PRO A 127 -32.47 -40.31 -21.93
CA PRO A 127 -32.04 -40.19 -20.53
C PRO A 127 -33.19 -40.17 -19.52
N GLU A 128 -34.33 -39.55 -19.87
CA GLU A 128 -35.54 -39.48 -19.03
C GLU A 128 -36.26 -40.82 -19.05
N GLN A 129 -36.21 -41.58 -20.16
CA GLN A 129 -36.80 -42.90 -20.25
C GLN A 129 -36.08 -43.91 -19.33
N GLN A 130 -34.74 -43.85 -19.27
CA GLN A 130 -33.93 -44.63 -18.33
C GLN A 130 -34.26 -44.26 -16.88
N ALA A 131 -34.36 -42.95 -16.58
CA ALA A 131 -34.75 -42.45 -15.27
C ALA A 131 -36.17 -42.89 -14.88
N LEU A 132 -37.12 -42.96 -15.83
CA LEU A 132 -38.47 -43.47 -15.61
C LEU A 132 -38.45 -44.95 -15.19
N GLN A 133 -37.74 -45.80 -15.91
CA GLN A 133 -37.60 -47.21 -15.60
C GLN A 133 -37.00 -47.41 -14.19
N LEU A 134 -35.98 -46.65 -13.88
CA LEU A 134 -35.35 -46.69 -12.56
C LEU A 134 -36.30 -46.20 -11.44
N ALA A 135 -37.06 -45.13 -11.68
CA ALA A 135 -38.03 -44.59 -10.75
C ALA A 135 -39.16 -45.58 -10.46
N LEU A 136 -39.71 -46.25 -11.49
CA LEU A 136 -40.71 -47.27 -11.37
C LEU A 136 -40.20 -48.51 -10.63
N ALA A 137 -38.99 -48.97 -10.91
CA ALA A 137 -38.37 -50.12 -10.25
C ALA A 137 -38.08 -49.85 -8.76
N GLN A 138 -37.68 -48.65 -8.39
CA GLN A 138 -37.34 -48.28 -7.02
C GLN A 138 -38.52 -47.70 -6.23
N ALA A 139 -39.65 -47.43 -6.87
CA ALA A 139 -40.81 -46.74 -6.31
C ALA A 139 -40.45 -45.40 -5.60
N ARG A 140 -39.50 -44.69 -6.13
CA ARG A 140 -39.00 -43.40 -5.61
C ARG A 140 -38.66 -42.45 -6.73
N PRO A 141 -38.68 -41.11 -6.49
CA PRO A 141 -38.27 -40.15 -7.49
C PRO A 141 -36.81 -40.36 -7.92
N VAL A 142 -36.54 -40.10 -9.21
CA VAL A 142 -35.20 -40.16 -9.80
C VAL A 142 -34.91 -38.83 -10.45
N VAL A 143 -33.68 -38.35 -10.26
CA VAL A 143 -33.17 -37.13 -10.87
C VAL A 143 -32.71 -37.41 -12.30
N VAL A 144 -33.07 -36.51 -13.20
CA VAL A 144 -32.39 -36.30 -14.47
C VAL A 144 -31.49 -35.12 -14.32
N GLU A 145 -30.18 -35.37 -14.34
CA GLU A 145 -29.17 -34.34 -14.05
C GLU A 145 -29.25 -33.17 -15.02
N LEU A 146 -28.74 -32.04 -14.57
CA LEU A 146 -28.76 -30.76 -15.31
C LEU A 146 -28.16 -30.90 -16.72
N ARG A 147 -28.97 -30.62 -17.71
CA ARG A 147 -28.56 -30.70 -19.12
C ARG A 147 -29.29 -29.68 -20.00
N ARG A 148 -28.77 -29.49 -21.20
CA ARG A 148 -29.46 -28.77 -22.27
C ARG A 148 -30.01 -29.77 -23.27
N ASP A 149 -31.19 -29.50 -23.74
CA ASP A 149 -31.85 -30.28 -24.81
C ASP A 149 -32.33 -29.30 -25.88
N PRO A 150 -32.17 -29.59 -27.16
CA PRO A 150 -32.67 -28.76 -28.26
C PRO A 150 -34.16 -28.45 -28.20
N ALA A 151 -34.95 -29.33 -27.57
CA ALA A 151 -36.37 -29.12 -27.41
C ALA A 151 -36.73 -28.02 -26.41
N PHE A 152 -35.78 -27.58 -25.58
CA PHE A 152 -35.97 -26.54 -24.55
C PHE A 152 -35.02 -25.38 -24.76
N ALA A 153 -35.55 -24.17 -24.65
CA ALA A 153 -34.73 -22.94 -24.79
C ALA A 153 -33.77 -22.68 -23.59
N PHE A 154 -33.73 -23.62 -22.63
CA PHE A 154 -33.01 -23.48 -21.35
C PHE A 154 -32.36 -24.80 -20.87
N ALA A 155 -31.36 -24.68 -20.04
CA ALA A 155 -30.85 -25.83 -19.30
C ALA A 155 -31.82 -26.18 -18.16
N PHE A 156 -32.20 -27.43 -18.10
CA PHE A 156 -33.15 -27.89 -17.12
C PHE A 156 -32.60 -28.99 -16.21
N TYR A 157 -33.16 -29.02 -15.01
CA TYR A 157 -33.02 -30.09 -14.04
C TYR A 157 -34.32 -30.85 -14.00
N GLY A 158 -34.29 -32.16 -14.23
CA GLY A 158 -35.46 -33.01 -14.35
C GLY A 158 -35.66 -33.88 -13.13
N LEU A 159 -36.91 -34.18 -12.83
CA LEU A 159 -37.30 -35.15 -11.81
C LEU A 159 -38.39 -36.04 -12.36
N ILE A 160 -38.27 -37.33 -12.17
CA ILE A 160 -39.29 -38.32 -12.50
C ILE A 160 -39.90 -38.81 -11.20
N ALA A 161 -41.16 -38.41 -10.92
CA ALA A 161 -41.91 -38.82 -9.74
C ALA A 161 -42.88 -39.97 -10.13
N PRO A 162 -42.60 -41.23 -9.78
CA PRO A 162 -43.42 -42.36 -10.17
C PRO A 162 -44.77 -42.35 -9.46
N LEU A 163 -45.81 -42.79 -10.13
CA LEU A 163 -47.18 -42.90 -9.63
C LEU A 163 -47.65 -44.37 -9.59
N PHE A 164 -48.28 -44.77 -8.48
CA PHE A 164 -48.74 -46.12 -8.27
C PHE A 164 -50.18 -46.12 -7.76
N ASP A 165 -50.92 -47.07 -8.23
CA ASP A 165 -52.20 -47.45 -7.63
C ASP A 165 -52.08 -48.84 -6.94
N GLY A 166 -51.84 -48.80 -5.64
CA GLY A 166 -51.37 -49.99 -4.92
C GLY A 166 -50.00 -50.43 -5.40
N THR A 167 -49.91 -51.65 -5.94
CA THR A 167 -48.67 -52.18 -6.52
C THR A 167 -48.55 -51.94 -8.04
N ARG A 168 -49.56 -51.39 -8.68
CA ARG A 168 -49.62 -51.18 -10.12
C ARG A 168 -48.97 -49.84 -10.50
N ALA A 169 -47.93 -49.87 -11.30
CA ALA A 169 -47.38 -48.70 -11.88
C ALA A 169 -48.34 -48.04 -12.86
N LEU A 170 -48.65 -46.77 -12.67
CA LEU A 170 -49.47 -45.94 -13.56
C LEU A 170 -48.64 -45.18 -14.58
N GLY A 171 -47.40 -44.88 -14.24
CA GLY A 171 -46.49 -44.02 -14.95
C GLY A 171 -45.77 -43.06 -14.03
N ALA A 172 -45.55 -41.84 -14.41
CA ALA A 172 -44.86 -40.84 -13.59
C ALA A 172 -45.27 -39.40 -13.94
N VAL A 173 -44.95 -38.48 -13.07
CA VAL A 173 -44.90 -37.06 -13.44
C VAL A 173 -43.45 -36.70 -13.73
N TRP A 174 -43.19 -36.17 -14.91
CA TRP A 174 -41.92 -35.60 -15.29
C TRP A 174 -41.97 -34.10 -15.01
N LEU A 175 -41.15 -33.66 -14.06
CA LEU A 175 -41.05 -32.28 -13.59
C LEU A 175 -39.76 -31.66 -14.13
N LEU A 176 -39.86 -30.47 -14.70
CA LEU A 176 -38.74 -29.71 -15.24
C LEU A 176 -38.57 -28.38 -14.53
N VAL A 177 -37.35 -28.08 -14.18
CA VAL A 177 -36.94 -26.82 -13.54
C VAL A 177 -35.97 -26.09 -14.43
N ASP A 178 -36.29 -24.85 -14.81
CA ASP A 178 -35.32 -23.96 -15.50
C ASP A 178 -34.21 -23.54 -14.50
N ALA A 179 -32.99 -23.97 -14.79
CA ALA A 179 -31.85 -23.68 -13.95
C ALA A 179 -31.56 -22.18 -13.86
N ARG A 180 -31.88 -21.40 -14.92
CA ARG A 180 -31.65 -19.94 -14.98
C ARG A 180 -32.50 -19.21 -13.95
N ALA A 181 -33.71 -19.69 -13.71
CA ALA A 181 -34.64 -19.01 -12.82
C ALA A 181 -34.43 -19.34 -11.32
N THR A 182 -33.84 -20.49 -11.01
CA THR A 182 -33.83 -20.96 -9.61
C THR A 182 -32.50 -21.46 -9.09
N LEU A 183 -31.62 -21.98 -9.94
CA LEU A 183 -30.33 -22.54 -9.55
C LEU A 183 -29.17 -21.53 -9.76
N TYR A 184 -29.07 -20.95 -10.95
CA TYR A 184 -27.94 -20.04 -11.25
C TYR A 184 -27.89 -18.80 -10.37
N PRO A 185 -28.99 -18.15 -9.96
CA PRO A 185 -28.95 -17.04 -9.03
C PRO A 185 -28.33 -17.39 -7.67
N LEU A 186 -28.30 -18.66 -7.27
CA LEU A 186 -27.62 -19.09 -6.04
C LEU A 186 -26.09 -19.00 -6.18
N LEU A 187 -25.55 -19.07 -7.40
CA LEU A 187 -24.15 -18.99 -7.69
C LEU A 187 -23.66 -17.53 -7.86
N GLU A 188 -24.59 -16.63 -8.14
CA GLU A 188 -24.29 -15.20 -8.37
C GLU A 188 -24.24 -14.40 -7.07
N THR A 189 -24.64 -15.01 -5.94
CA THR A 189 -24.66 -14.34 -4.64
C THR A 189 -23.25 -14.26 -4.06
N TRP A 190 -22.63 -13.09 -4.19
CA TRP A 190 -21.33 -12.78 -3.61
C TRP A 190 -21.46 -11.66 -2.58
N PRO A 191 -20.96 -11.84 -1.34
CA PRO A 191 -21.05 -10.82 -0.30
C PRO A 191 -20.16 -9.59 -0.60
N ASN A 192 -19.09 -9.79 -1.36
CA ASN A 192 -18.18 -8.72 -1.79
C ASN A 192 -18.25 -8.56 -3.31
N HIS A 193 -18.34 -7.33 -3.79
CA HIS A 193 -18.31 -7.01 -5.22
C HIS A 193 -16.87 -7.10 -5.75
N SER A 194 -16.46 -8.29 -6.18
CA SER A 194 -15.24 -8.46 -6.97
C SER A 194 -15.67 -8.67 -8.43
N PRO A 195 -15.18 -7.86 -9.37
CA PRO A 195 -15.56 -7.96 -10.78
C PRO A 195 -15.08 -9.25 -11.44
N THR A 196 -14.13 -9.95 -10.83
CA THR A 196 -13.57 -11.21 -11.34
C THR A 196 -14.03 -12.45 -10.56
N ALA A 197 -14.90 -12.26 -9.57
CA ALA A 197 -15.48 -13.36 -8.82
C ALA A 197 -16.46 -14.16 -9.66
N GLU A 198 -16.29 -15.46 -9.70
CA GLU A 198 -17.12 -16.37 -10.50
C GLU A 198 -17.33 -17.69 -9.76
N SER A 199 -18.59 -18.15 -9.72
CA SER A 199 -18.92 -19.49 -9.24
C SER A 199 -19.56 -20.30 -10.36
N VAL A 200 -19.09 -21.52 -10.52
CA VAL A 200 -19.54 -22.42 -11.58
C VAL A 200 -19.79 -23.82 -11.04
N LEU A 201 -20.89 -24.41 -11.49
CA LEU A 201 -21.12 -25.85 -11.33
C LEU A 201 -20.46 -26.58 -12.50
N VAL A 202 -19.71 -27.61 -12.18
CA VAL A 202 -19.03 -28.44 -13.17
C VAL A 202 -19.31 -29.92 -12.90
N GLN A 203 -19.19 -30.72 -13.94
CA GLN A 203 -19.32 -32.18 -13.85
C GLN A 203 -18.27 -32.85 -14.69
N ARG A 204 -17.70 -33.94 -14.19
CA ARG A 204 -16.87 -34.83 -14.98
C ARG A 204 -17.71 -35.63 -15.96
N SER A 205 -17.33 -35.68 -17.22
CA SER A 205 -17.98 -36.48 -18.28
C SER A 205 -16.89 -37.24 -19.05
N GLY A 206 -16.61 -38.49 -18.62
CA GLY A 206 -15.49 -39.26 -19.17
C GLY A 206 -14.15 -38.61 -18.91
N ASP A 207 -13.43 -38.28 -19.99
CA ASP A 207 -12.13 -37.61 -19.95
C ASP A 207 -12.21 -36.08 -20.09
N GLU A 208 -13.39 -35.53 -19.92
CA GLU A 208 -13.62 -34.08 -19.94
C GLU A 208 -14.29 -33.60 -18.64
N VAL A 209 -14.12 -32.31 -18.34
CA VAL A 209 -14.95 -31.58 -17.41
C VAL A 209 -15.87 -30.64 -18.19
N VAL A 210 -17.12 -30.55 -17.79
CA VAL A 210 -18.15 -29.75 -18.47
C VAL A 210 -18.74 -28.75 -17.49
N SER A 211 -18.82 -27.47 -17.88
CA SER A 211 -19.55 -26.47 -17.09
C SER A 211 -21.06 -26.68 -17.24
N LEU A 212 -21.74 -26.80 -16.11
CA LEU A 212 -23.20 -26.92 -16.05
C LEU A 212 -23.92 -25.58 -15.95
N SER A 213 -23.25 -24.59 -15.37
CA SER A 213 -23.74 -23.21 -15.26
C SER A 213 -23.01 -22.28 -16.25
N PRO A 214 -23.58 -21.09 -16.52
CA PRO A 214 -22.91 -20.06 -17.30
C PRO A 214 -21.56 -19.68 -16.69
N LEU A 215 -20.69 -19.14 -17.53
CA LEU A 215 -19.42 -18.54 -17.17
C LEU A 215 -19.50 -17.03 -17.49
N PRO A 216 -19.90 -16.16 -16.54
CA PRO A 216 -20.15 -14.75 -16.78
C PRO A 216 -18.96 -14.03 -17.41
N LEU A 217 -17.73 -14.38 -16.97
CA LEU A 217 -16.49 -13.78 -17.47
C LEU A 217 -16.11 -14.23 -18.91
N ARG A 218 -16.79 -15.26 -19.44
CA ARG A 218 -16.61 -15.73 -20.82
C ARG A 218 -17.59 -15.08 -21.81
N GLY A 219 -18.64 -14.44 -21.30
CA GLY A 219 -19.74 -13.89 -22.07
C GLY A 219 -20.97 -14.80 -22.11
N SER A 220 -22.16 -14.20 -22.13
CA SER A 220 -23.45 -14.87 -21.95
C SER A 220 -23.85 -15.82 -23.09
N GLU A 221 -23.26 -15.70 -24.28
CA GLU A 221 -23.61 -16.51 -25.45
C GLU A 221 -22.83 -17.84 -25.57
N SER A 222 -21.87 -18.06 -24.66
CA SER A 222 -21.03 -19.25 -24.72
C SER A 222 -21.79 -20.45 -24.17
N GLY A 223 -21.92 -21.51 -24.99
CA GLY A 223 -22.41 -22.82 -24.58
C GLY A 223 -21.56 -23.40 -23.42
N ALA A 224 -21.92 -24.59 -22.97
CA ALA A 224 -21.15 -25.27 -21.91
C ALA A 224 -19.67 -25.38 -22.31
N LEU A 225 -18.78 -24.93 -21.44
CA LEU A 225 -17.36 -25.11 -21.64
C LEU A 225 -16.99 -26.57 -21.37
N ARG A 226 -16.27 -27.17 -22.30
CA ARG A 226 -15.70 -28.53 -22.15
C ARG A 226 -14.19 -28.42 -22.19
N LEU A 227 -13.53 -29.00 -21.17
CA LEU A 227 -12.08 -29.02 -21.09
C LEU A 227 -11.60 -30.46 -20.90
N PRO A 228 -10.56 -30.89 -21.61
CA PRO A 228 -10.00 -32.21 -21.44
C PRO A 228 -9.31 -32.33 -20.07
N LEU A 229 -9.45 -33.51 -19.45
CA LEU A 229 -8.75 -33.84 -18.21
C LEU A 229 -7.32 -34.30 -18.53
N VAL A 230 -6.43 -33.32 -18.79
CA VAL A 230 -5.02 -33.60 -19.04
C VAL A 230 -4.31 -33.72 -17.68
N GLN A 231 -3.49 -34.78 -17.49
CA GLN A 231 -2.64 -34.89 -16.32
C GLN A 231 -1.70 -33.69 -16.18
N GLY A 232 -1.75 -33.00 -15.03
CA GLY A 232 -0.97 -31.75 -14.83
C GLY A 232 -1.61 -30.51 -15.42
N GLY A 233 -2.84 -30.57 -15.92
CA GLY A 233 -3.62 -29.40 -16.33
C GLY A 233 -3.76 -28.40 -15.19
N ARG A 234 -3.59 -27.10 -15.52
CA ARG A 234 -3.62 -26.02 -14.53
C ARG A 234 -4.99 -25.33 -14.44
N ASP A 235 -5.98 -25.74 -15.22
CA ASP A 235 -7.31 -25.16 -15.15
C ASP A 235 -8.05 -25.64 -13.88
N PRO A 236 -8.67 -24.72 -13.12
CA PRO A 236 -9.30 -25.07 -11.84
C PRO A 236 -10.50 -26.03 -12.00
N MET A 237 -11.23 -26.00 -13.14
CA MET A 237 -12.31 -26.95 -13.39
C MET A 237 -11.76 -28.36 -13.58
N ALA A 238 -10.68 -28.51 -14.35
CA ALA A 238 -10.01 -29.79 -14.59
C ALA A 238 -9.40 -30.32 -13.29
N MET A 239 -8.75 -29.46 -12.50
CA MET A 239 -8.19 -29.82 -11.18
C MET A 239 -9.29 -30.31 -10.21
N ALA A 240 -10.43 -29.61 -10.16
CA ALA A 240 -11.55 -30.03 -9.34
C ALA A 240 -12.10 -31.40 -9.81
N ALA A 241 -12.22 -31.62 -11.12
CA ALA A 241 -12.72 -32.89 -11.69
C ALA A 241 -11.75 -34.08 -11.48
N THR A 242 -10.45 -33.81 -11.30
CA THR A 242 -9.43 -34.81 -10.95
C THR A 242 -9.31 -35.08 -9.44
N GLY A 243 -10.08 -34.37 -8.60
CA GLY A 243 -10.17 -34.66 -7.18
C GLY A 243 -9.59 -33.59 -6.26
N VAL A 244 -9.04 -32.49 -6.78
CA VAL A 244 -8.58 -31.36 -5.95
C VAL A 244 -9.75 -30.75 -5.20
N ARG A 245 -9.59 -30.50 -3.91
CA ARG A 245 -10.62 -29.93 -3.01
C ARG A 245 -10.01 -28.84 -2.14
N GLY A 246 -10.87 -27.94 -1.62
CA GLY A 246 -10.44 -26.81 -0.83
C GLY A 246 -9.88 -25.68 -1.67
N ALA A 247 -9.06 -24.81 -1.06
CA ALA A 247 -8.43 -23.67 -1.73
C ALA A 247 -7.14 -24.06 -2.45
N PHE A 248 -6.95 -23.57 -3.68
CA PHE A 248 -5.75 -23.77 -4.49
C PHE A 248 -5.59 -22.67 -5.54
N TYR A 249 -4.37 -22.48 -6.01
CA TYR A 249 -4.04 -21.54 -7.08
C TYR A 249 -3.99 -22.27 -8.42
N ALA A 250 -4.50 -21.63 -9.48
CA ALA A 250 -4.62 -22.22 -10.81
C ALA A 250 -4.60 -21.14 -11.88
N HIS A 251 -4.57 -21.56 -13.17
CA HIS A 251 -4.79 -20.66 -14.30
C HIS A 251 -6.08 -21.05 -14.98
N ASP A 252 -7.02 -20.11 -15.05
CA ASP A 252 -8.35 -20.41 -15.59
C ASP A 252 -8.35 -20.42 -17.13
N TYR A 253 -9.51 -20.71 -17.70
CA TYR A 253 -9.75 -20.76 -19.15
C TYR A 253 -9.41 -19.46 -19.91
N ARG A 254 -9.19 -18.32 -19.19
CA ARG A 254 -8.72 -17.04 -19.74
C ARG A 254 -7.20 -16.92 -19.67
N GLY A 255 -6.51 -17.88 -19.03
CA GLY A 255 -5.07 -17.82 -18.75
C GLY A 255 -4.70 -16.92 -17.58
N GLN A 256 -5.68 -16.45 -16.79
CA GLN A 256 -5.44 -15.64 -15.59
C GLN A 256 -5.14 -16.52 -14.39
N GLU A 257 -4.21 -16.07 -13.55
CA GLU A 257 -3.95 -16.70 -12.26
C GLU A 257 -5.11 -16.41 -11.30
N VAL A 258 -5.72 -17.48 -10.78
CA VAL A 258 -6.89 -17.41 -9.91
C VAL A 258 -6.65 -18.17 -8.62
N LEU A 259 -7.22 -17.66 -7.54
CA LEU A 259 -7.47 -18.44 -6.33
C LEU A 259 -8.84 -19.10 -6.49
N ALA A 260 -8.87 -20.41 -6.36
CA ALA A 260 -10.08 -21.22 -6.53
C ALA A 260 -10.36 -22.08 -5.30
N VAL A 261 -11.64 -22.33 -5.05
CA VAL A 261 -12.11 -23.30 -4.03
C VAL A 261 -13.05 -24.28 -4.71
N ALA A 262 -12.77 -25.56 -4.60
CA ALA A 262 -13.60 -26.63 -5.14
C ALA A 262 -14.23 -27.47 -4.02
N SER A 263 -15.54 -27.73 -4.15
CA SER A 263 -16.32 -28.56 -3.23
C SER A 263 -17.23 -29.51 -4.00
N ALA A 264 -17.45 -30.72 -3.47
CA ALA A 264 -18.39 -31.65 -4.04
C ALA A 264 -19.84 -31.37 -3.51
N VAL A 265 -20.81 -31.38 -4.42
CA VAL A 265 -22.21 -31.26 -4.03
C VAL A 265 -22.70 -32.64 -3.61
N ALA A 266 -23.23 -32.77 -2.40
CA ALA A 266 -23.71 -34.05 -1.85
C ALA A 266 -24.76 -34.69 -2.74
N ASP A 267 -24.73 -36.02 -2.82
CA ASP A 267 -25.66 -36.85 -3.59
C ASP A 267 -25.78 -36.46 -5.07
N SER A 268 -24.68 -35.99 -5.65
CA SER A 268 -24.64 -35.58 -7.07
C SER A 268 -23.27 -35.75 -7.68
N PRO A 269 -23.18 -35.81 -9.01
CA PRO A 269 -21.88 -35.76 -9.71
C PRO A 269 -21.32 -34.35 -9.86
N TRP A 270 -21.94 -33.34 -9.22
CA TRP A 270 -21.61 -31.95 -9.38
C TRP A 270 -20.49 -31.52 -8.45
N LEU A 271 -19.68 -30.62 -8.97
CA LEU A 271 -18.64 -29.90 -8.20
C LEU A 271 -18.96 -28.41 -8.29
N LEU A 272 -18.92 -27.75 -7.15
CA LEU A 272 -19.00 -26.31 -7.08
C LEU A 272 -17.57 -25.74 -7.04
N LEU A 273 -17.26 -24.90 -7.97
CA LEU A 273 -16.00 -24.17 -8.08
C LEU A 273 -16.29 -22.67 -7.92
N SER A 274 -15.69 -22.03 -6.93
CA SER A 274 -15.72 -20.58 -6.74
C SER A 274 -14.30 -20.06 -6.92
N LYS A 275 -14.10 -19.02 -7.74
CA LYS A 275 -12.78 -18.47 -8.04
C LYS A 275 -12.80 -16.95 -8.09
N VAL A 276 -11.62 -16.34 -7.91
CA VAL A 276 -11.36 -14.89 -8.05
C VAL A 276 -9.95 -14.71 -8.60
N ASP A 277 -9.76 -13.70 -9.45
CA ASP A 277 -8.42 -13.39 -9.98
C ASP A 277 -7.51 -12.94 -8.83
N VAL A 278 -6.28 -13.47 -8.79
CA VAL A 278 -5.29 -13.14 -7.76
C VAL A 278 -5.01 -11.63 -7.75
N GLY A 279 -4.86 -11.01 -8.93
CA GLY A 279 -4.64 -9.58 -9.06
C GLY A 279 -5.75 -8.74 -8.43
N ASP A 280 -7.01 -9.12 -8.61
CA ASP A 280 -8.17 -8.40 -8.08
C ASP A 280 -8.33 -8.62 -6.57
N ALA A 281 -8.17 -9.86 -6.13
CA ALA A 281 -8.26 -10.23 -4.72
C ALA A 281 -7.27 -9.47 -3.82
N PHE A 282 -6.09 -9.10 -4.38
CA PHE A 282 -5.04 -8.39 -3.64
C PHE A 282 -5.04 -6.87 -3.86
N THR A 283 -5.81 -6.33 -4.81
CA THR A 283 -5.77 -4.89 -5.17
C THR A 283 -6.16 -3.97 -4.02
N ASP A 284 -7.21 -4.29 -3.27
CA ASP A 284 -7.66 -3.48 -2.13
C ASP A 284 -6.65 -3.47 -0.98
N ALA A 285 -5.91 -4.55 -0.80
CA ALA A 285 -4.84 -4.64 0.18
C ALA A 285 -3.65 -3.77 -0.21
N GLN A 286 -3.19 -3.89 -1.44
CA GLN A 286 -2.08 -3.11 -1.96
C GLN A 286 -2.34 -1.60 -1.86
N ARG A 287 -3.57 -1.14 -2.13
CA ARG A 287 -3.92 0.28 -2.03
C ARG A 287 -3.83 0.82 -0.60
N ARG A 288 -4.25 0.04 0.40
CA ARG A 288 -4.12 0.40 1.82
C ARG A 288 -2.66 0.38 2.29
N GLU A 289 -1.86 -0.52 1.76
CA GLU A 289 -0.44 -0.62 2.05
C GLU A 289 0.36 0.58 1.55
N TRP A 290 0.10 1.06 0.33
CA TRP A 290 0.73 2.26 -0.21
C TRP A 290 0.43 3.50 0.65
N LEU A 291 -0.77 3.62 1.19
CA LEU A 291 -1.13 4.71 2.11
C LEU A 291 -0.36 4.58 3.44
N GLY A 292 -0.21 3.39 3.99
CA GLY A 292 0.58 3.14 5.19
C GLY A 292 2.06 3.44 4.98
N LEU A 293 2.63 2.96 3.87
CA LEU A 293 4.03 3.19 3.50
C LEU A 293 4.32 4.68 3.29
N SER A 294 3.45 5.40 2.57
CA SER A 294 3.58 6.84 2.32
C SER A 294 3.54 7.65 3.62
N LEU A 295 2.68 7.28 4.57
CA LEU A 295 2.62 7.91 5.88
C LEU A 295 3.92 7.68 6.67
N PHE A 296 4.46 6.46 6.67
CA PHE A 296 5.73 6.13 7.34
C PHE A 296 6.91 6.88 6.73
N VAL A 297 7.02 6.92 5.41
CA VAL A 297 8.07 7.68 4.70
C VAL A 297 7.96 9.17 5.00
N SER A 298 6.75 9.72 4.99
CA SER A 298 6.50 11.13 5.32
C SER A 298 6.91 11.46 6.76
N LEU A 299 6.59 10.58 7.71
CA LEU A 299 6.98 10.75 9.13
C LEU A 299 8.50 10.67 9.30
N GLY A 300 9.17 9.77 8.57
CA GLY A 300 10.63 9.66 8.53
C GLY A 300 11.30 10.91 7.97
N LEU A 301 10.79 11.47 6.88
CA LEU A 301 11.29 12.71 6.29
C LEU A 301 11.06 13.91 7.20
N LEU A 302 9.91 14.01 7.86
CA LEU A 302 9.62 15.05 8.86
C LEU A 302 10.57 14.97 10.05
N SER A 303 10.84 13.78 10.58
CA SER A 303 11.77 13.59 11.71
C SER A 303 13.21 13.95 11.30
N LEU A 304 13.65 13.57 10.10
CA LEU A 304 14.96 13.95 9.57
C LEU A 304 15.05 15.47 9.39
N GLY A 305 14.03 16.10 8.83
CA GLY A 305 13.93 17.56 8.69
C GLY A 305 14.04 18.28 10.03
N LEU A 306 13.36 17.79 11.06
CA LEU A 306 13.42 18.32 12.42
C LEU A 306 14.84 18.23 13.01
N VAL A 307 15.52 17.08 12.81
CA VAL A 307 16.91 16.89 13.28
C VAL A 307 17.86 17.88 12.60
N VAL A 308 17.71 18.07 11.27
CA VAL A 308 18.52 19.03 10.50
C VAL A 308 18.27 20.47 10.98
N LEU A 309 17.01 20.86 11.19
CA LEU A 309 16.64 22.17 11.71
C LEU A 309 17.21 22.41 13.10
N LEU A 310 17.12 21.44 14.01
CA LEU A 310 17.70 21.54 15.35
C LEU A 310 19.22 21.64 15.32
N TRP A 311 19.87 20.93 14.39
CA TRP A 311 21.33 21.03 14.21
C TRP A 311 21.75 22.40 13.68
N GLN A 312 21.06 22.93 12.65
CA GLN A 312 21.29 24.29 12.13
C GLN A 312 21.06 25.35 13.20
N TRP A 313 19.97 25.24 13.96
CA TRP A 313 19.68 26.17 15.05
C TRP A 313 20.75 26.17 16.14
N ARG A 314 21.29 24.97 16.50
CA ARG A 314 22.43 24.88 17.43
C ARG A 314 23.70 25.48 16.85
N ALA A 315 23.99 25.26 15.58
CA ALA A 315 25.14 25.86 14.90
C ALA A 315 25.04 27.40 14.91
N TRP A 316 23.91 27.96 14.55
CA TRP A 316 23.67 29.41 14.60
C TRP A 316 23.75 30.01 15.99
N ARG A 317 23.28 29.30 17.00
CA ARG A 317 23.43 29.75 18.40
C ARG A 317 24.89 29.83 18.82
N ARG A 318 25.72 28.85 18.46
CA ARG A 318 27.15 28.84 18.75
C ARG A 318 27.88 29.99 18.05
N GLU A 319 27.61 30.22 16.79
CA GLU A 319 28.22 31.32 16.03
C GLU A 319 27.85 32.68 16.63
N ARG A 320 26.59 32.91 16.98
CA ARG A 320 26.16 34.15 17.63
C ARG A 320 26.77 34.33 19.01
N ALA A 321 26.97 33.29 19.77
CA ALA A 321 27.63 33.35 21.06
C ALA A 321 29.09 33.76 20.90
N LEU A 322 29.83 33.17 19.95
CA LEU A 322 31.20 33.46 19.68
C LEU A 322 31.39 34.92 19.19
N LYS A 323 30.52 35.40 18.28
CA LYS A 323 30.55 36.80 17.82
C LYS A 323 30.32 37.78 18.98
N ARG A 324 29.38 37.52 19.90
CA ARG A 324 29.14 38.37 21.07
C ARG A 324 30.32 38.40 22.04
N GLU A 325 30.98 37.25 22.22
CA GLU A 325 32.19 37.18 23.04
C GLU A 325 33.33 37.98 22.46
N LEU A 326 33.57 37.83 21.16
CA LEU A 326 34.57 38.60 20.41
C LEU A 326 34.28 40.12 20.53
N GLU A 327 33.07 40.56 20.26
CA GLU A 327 32.68 41.97 20.39
C GLU A 327 32.87 42.50 21.79
N ARG A 328 32.56 41.68 22.82
CA ARG A 328 32.78 42.06 24.23
C ARG A 328 34.24 42.23 24.54
N ASN A 329 35.09 41.31 24.08
CA ASN A 329 36.55 41.39 24.29
C ASN A 329 37.17 42.57 23.57
N LEU A 330 36.75 42.88 22.34
CA LEU A 330 37.19 44.06 21.61
C LEU A 330 36.82 45.39 22.32
N ARG A 331 35.58 45.49 22.83
CA ARG A 331 35.16 46.67 23.59
C ARG A 331 35.90 46.79 24.91
N TRP A 332 36.19 45.67 25.60
CA TRP A 332 36.97 45.69 26.82
C TRP A 332 38.38 46.18 26.57
N LEU A 333 39.06 45.71 25.49
CA LEU A 333 40.39 46.19 25.10
C LEU A 333 40.41 47.70 24.76
N ASP A 334 39.43 48.17 23.96
CA ASP A 334 39.32 49.60 23.63
C ASP A 334 39.12 50.47 24.85
N ASN A 335 38.28 50.05 25.79
CA ASN A 335 38.09 50.77 27.06
C ASN A 335 39.32 50.74 27.94
N ALA A 336 40.05 49.63 28.01
CA ALA A 336 41.29 49.53 28.79
C ALA A 336 42.38 50.43 28.24
N GLN A 337 42.52 50.50 26.90
CA GLN A 337 43.47 51.43 26.24
C GLN A 337 43.13 52.89 26.52
N LYS A 338 41.87 53.26 26.42
CA LYS A 338 41.41 54.62 26.78
C LYS A 338 41.69 55.00 28.21
N ALA A 339 41.41 54.11 29.14
CA ALA A 339 41.62 54.35 30.57
C ALA A 339 43.10 54.45 30.94
N ALA A 340 43.97 53.70 30.27
CA ALA A 340 45.41 53.74 30.48
C ALA A 340 46.14 54.87 29.73
N THR A 341 45.45 55.59 28.89
CA THR A 341 46.00 56.61 27.96
C THR A 341 47.17 56.06 27.14
N VAL A 342 47.05 54.78 26.71
CA VAL A 342 48.07 54.06 25.95
C VAL A 342 47.58 53.87 24.53
N GLY A 343 48.36 54.35 23.58
CA GLY A 343 48.21 54.09 22.17
C GLY A 343 49.20 53.03 21.70
N TYR A 344 48.86 52.32 20.66
CA TYR A 344 49.82 51.43 19.98
C TYR A 344 50.15 51.96 18.63
N PHE A 345 51.35 51.57 18.11
CA PHE A 345 51.82 51.92 16.78
C PHE A 345 52.56 50.75 16.18
N THR A 346 52.64 50.78 14.85
CA THR A 346 53.50 49.90 14.07
C THR A 346 54.34 50.78 13.18
N TYR A 347 55.67 50.63 13.22
CA TYR A 347 56.58 51.28 12.32
C TYR A 347 57.10 50.31 11.27
N GLU A 348 56.93 50.66 10.02
CA GLU A 348 57.39 49.86 8.90
C GLU A 348 58.65 50.51 8.33
N THR A 349 59.76 49.78 8.38
CA THR A 349 61.07 50.32 7.94
C THR A 349 61.10 50.60 6.47
N ARG A 350 60.39 49.87 5.60
CA ARG A 350 60.41 50.07 4.15
C ARG A 350 59.72 51.38 3.72
N SER A 351 58.58 51.67 4.33
CA SER A 351 57.76 52.86 4.05
C SER A 351 58.18 54.10 4.90
N GLU A 352 59.05 53.89 5.88
CA GLU A 352 59.44 54.89 6.87
C GLU A 352 58.26 55.59 7.54
N ALA A 353 57.23 54.81 7.77
CA ALA A 353 55.97 55.32 8.29
C ALA A 353 55.50 54.56 9.54
N PHE A 354 54.91 55.33 10.43
CA PHE A 354 54.15 54.80 11.60
C PHE A 354 52.68 54.68 11.24
N VAL A 355 52.10 53.53 11.55
CA VAL A 355 50.66 53.37 11.57
C VAL A 355 50.26 53.37 13.05
N MET A 356 49.34 54.24 13.43
CA MET A 356 49.03 54.51 14.82
C MET A 356 47.56 54.19 15.13
N SER A 357 47.30 53.65 16.32
CA SER A 357 45.95 53.59 16.84
C SER A 357 45.39 55.01 17.06
N ARG A 358 44.07 55.10 17.15
CA ARG A 358 43.37 56.36 17.40
C ARG A 358 43.91 57.07 18.68
N MET A 359 44.25 56.30 19.71
CA MET A 359 44.82 56.85 20.96
C MET A 359 46.25 57.37 20.73
N ALA A 360 47.10 56.62 20.03
CA ALA A 360 48.42 57.06 19.70
C ALA A 360 48.37 58.35 18.85
N SER A 361 47.50 58.42 17.84
CA SER A 361 47.30 59.64 17.03
C SER A 361 46.87 60.82 17.88
N ALA A 362 45.98 60.60 18.87
CA ALA A 362 45.54 61.62 19.80
C ALA A 362 46.69 62.15 20.71
N ILE A 363 47.57 61.28 21.18
CA ILE A 363 48.77 61.69 22.00
C ILE A 363 49.67 62.61 21.17
N PHE A 364 49.92 62.27 19.90
CA PHE A 364 50.77 63.10 19.00
C PHE A 364 50.02 64.29 18.40
N GLY A 365 48.69 64.42 18.58
CA GLY A 365 47.88 65.48 17.99
C GLY A 365 47.66 65.34 16.50
N LEU A 366 47.71 64.17 15.97
CA LEU A 366 47.48 63.85 14.55
C LEU A 366 45.98 63.69 14.28
N PRO A 367 45.52 64.00 13.06
CA PRO A 367 44.17 63.67 12.63
C PRO A 367 43.97 62.14 12.62
N ASP A 368 42.73 61.71 12.62
CA ASP A 368 42.27 60.30 12.85
C ASP A 368 42.82 59.24 11.86
N GLU A 369 43.53 59.61 10.81
CA GLU A 369 44.02 58.68 9.75
C GLU A 369 45.24 57.84 10.11
N GLY A 370 45.77 57.98 11.30
CA GLY A 370 46.69 57.06 11.92
C GLY A 370 48.03 56.79 11.24
N ARG A 371 48.44 57.61 10.29
CA ARG A 371 49.75 57.49 9.62
C ARG A 371 50.62 58.71 9.86
N MET A 372 51.87 58.47 10.21
CA MET A 372 52.86 59.51 10.40
C MET A 372 54.18 59.07 9.78
N SER A 373 54.81 59.92 8.98
CA SER A 373 56.14 59.63 8.45
C SER A 373 57.22 59.83 9.52
N LEU A 374 58.39 59.17 9.36
CA LEU A 374 59.50 59.34 10.24
C LEU A 374 59.95 60.84 10.30
N ARG A 375 59.89 61.51 9.16
CA ARG A 375 60.19 62.92 9.10
C ARG A 375 59.25 63.79 9.92
N GLN A 376 57.94 63.50 9.88
CA GLN A 376 56.96 64.20 10.72
C GLN A 376 57.23 63.96 12.22
N TRP A 377 57.49 62.71 12.61
CA TRP A 377 57.84 62.39 13.98
C TRP A 377 59.06 63.14 14.47
N MET A 378 60.14 63.26 13.64
CA MET A 378 61.32 63.99 13.98
C MET A 378 61.09 65.49 14.20
N THR A 379 60.10 66.08 13.52
CA THR A 379 59.75 67.53 13.74
C THR A 379 58.96 67.75 15.00
N MET A 380 58.48 66.72 15.62
CA MET A 380 57.68 66.73 16.88
C MET A 380 58.57 66.50 18.08
N LEU A 381 59.81 66.07 17.97
CA LEU A 381 60.75 65.93 19.08
C LEU A 381 61.07 67.28 19.66
N HIS A 382 61.14 67.35 21.01
CA HIS A 382 61.58 68.56 21.67
C HIS A 382 63.05 68.90 21.25
N PRO A 383 63.38 70.16 20.95
CA PRO A 383 64.71 70.54 20.44
C PRO A 383 65.85 70.07 21.38
N ASP A 384 65.69 70.18 22.65
CA ASP A 384 66.74 69.86 23.63
C ASP A 384 67.06 68.37 23.72
N GLU A 385 66.11 67.51 23.32
CA GLU A 385 66.20 66.04 23.47
C GLU A 385 66.27 65.33 22.08
N SER A 386 66.04 66.05 21.02
CA SER A 386 65.89 65.45 19.69
C SER A 386 67.10 64.61 19.30
N VAL A 387 68.34 65.09 19.49
CA VAL A 387 69.55 64.37 19.16
C VAL A 387 69.72 63.08 19.94
N GLN A 388 69.41 63.11 21.24
CA GLN A 388 69.50 61.96 22.12
C GLN A 388 68.44 60.94 21.77
N THR A 389 67.19 61.36 21.57
CA THR A 389 66.07 60.52 21.19
C THR A 389 66.32 59.82 19.87
N LEU A 390 66.75 60.54 18.88
CA LEU A 390 67.13 59.98 17.57
C LEU A 390 68.20 58.91 17.68
N ARG A 391 69.24 59.16 18.49
CA ARG A 391 70.29 58.17 18.73
C ARG A 391 69.81 56.92 19.35
N ILE A 392 68.97 57.01 20.42
CA ILE A 392 68.38 55.83 21.10
C ILE A 392 67.51 55.05 20.12
N HIS A 393 66.64 55.69 19.39
CA HIS A 393 65.72 54.99 18.42
C HIS A 393 66.51 54.38 17.27
N GLY A 394 67.55 55.11 16.71
CA GLY A 394 68.45 54.63 15.67
C GLY A 394 69.25 53.41 16.12
N GLN A 395 69.80 53.43 17.34
CA GLN A 395 70.50 52.28 17.87
C GLN A 395 69.61 51.07 18.08
N ALA A 396 68.47 51.25 18.67
CA ALA A 396 67.49 50.17 18.87
C ALA A 396 67.03 49.55 17.56
N MET A 397 66.94 50.40 16.50
CA MET A 397 66.59 49.93 15.13
C MET A 397 67.70 49.13 14.49
N MET A 398 68.99 49.61 14.60
CA MET A 398 70.13 48.91 14.05
C MET A 398 70.44 47.60 14.75
N GLU A 399 70.33 47.56 16.08
CA GLU A 399 70.60 46.37 16.91
C GLU A 399 69.40 45.45 17.05
N ARG A 400 68.22 45.86 16.58
CA ARG A 400 66.93 45.16 16.70
C ARG A 400 66.62 44.82 18.17
N THR A 401 67.00 45.69 19.07
CA THR A 401 66.73 45.49 20.49
C THR A 401 65.40 46.15 20.88
N PRO A 402 64.75 45.66 21.94
CA PRO A 402 63.55 46.31 22.45
C PRO A 402 63.81 47.74 22.82
N LEU A 403 62.98 48.67 22.37
CA LEU A 403 63.03 50.07 22.68
C LEU A 403 62.17 50.36 23.92
N ARG A 404 62.80 51.04 24.90
CA ARG A 404 62.06 51.66 26.01
C ARG A 404 62.70 53.01 26.31
N THR A 405 61.92 54.06 26.08
CA THR A 405 62.44 55.39 26.28
C THR A 405 61.36 56.39 26.69
N GLN A 406 61.75 57.45 27.33
CA GLN A 406 60.88 58.58 27.70
C GLN A 406 61.46 59.81 27.11
N TYR A 407 60.64 60.62 26.42
CA TYR A 407 61.06 61.86 25.81
C TYR A 407 59.95 62.88 25.70
N ARG A 408 60.28 64.16 25.44
CA ARG A 408 59.29 65.19 25.21
C ARG A 408 59.01 65.34 23.70
N ILE A 409 57.74 65.53 23.44
CA ILE A 409 57.26 65.90 22.09
C ILE A 409 56.59 67.28 22.12
N LEU A 410 56.61 67.93 21.00
CA LEU A 410 55.81 69.13 20.73
C LEU A 410 54.67 68.64 19.83
N ARG A 411 53.50 68.50 20.39
CA ARG A 411 52.30 67.91 19.79
C ARG A 411 51.99 68.62 18.47
N HIS A 412 51.59 67.85 17.46
CA HIS A 412 51.18 68.37 16.17
C HIS A 412 49.93 69.24 16.27
N GLY A 413 49.92 70.41 15.71
CA GLY A 413 48.82 71.35 15.67
C GLY A 413 48.87 72.42 16.75
N ASP A 414 48.88 72.12 18.04
CA ASP A 414 48.82 73.03 19.17
C ASP A 414 50.23 73.33 19.79
N ARG A 415 51.23 72.56 19.37
CA ARG A 415 52.62 72.65 19.90
C ARG A 415 52.73 72.51 21.39
N GLN A 416 51.77 71.93 22.07
CA GLN A 416 51.84 71.60 23.51
C GLN A 416 52.96 70.62 23.74
N GLU A 417 53.75 70.89 24.81
CA GLU A 417 54.76 69.95 25.28
C GLU A 417 54.10 68.79 26.03
N ARG A 418 54.47 67.56 25.65
CA ARG A 418 54.04 66.36 26.28
C ARG A 418 55.16 65.40 26.55
N TRP A 419 55.15 64.74 27.70
CA TRP A 419 56.05 63.64 28.00
C TRP A 419 55.41 62.33 27.52
N VAL A 420 56.15 61.61 26.69
CA VAL A 420 55.69 60.28 26.23
C VAL A 420 56.70 59.22 26.66
N GLU A 421 56.10 58.05 27.11
CA GLU A 421 56.88 56.87 27.32
C GLU A 421 56.56 55.91 26.15
N VAL A 422 57.57 55.35 25.51
CA VAL A 422 57.47 54.52 24.31
C VAL A 422 58.09 53.17 24.65
N TRP A 423 57.39 52.12 24.32
CA TRP A 423 57.91 50.75 24.26
C TRP A 423 57.73 50.24 22.85
N GLY A 424 58.77 49.59 22.30
CA GLY A 424 58.68 48.99 20.97
C GLY A 424 59.51 47.73 20.90
N GLU A 425 58.96 46.75 20.19
CA GLU A 425 59.65 45.49 19.87
C GLU A 425 59.70 45.27 18.39
N TYR A 426 60.84 44.82 17.90
CA TYR A 426 60.97 44.43 16.48
C TYR A 426 60.47 43.01 16.27
N SER A 427 59.59 42.85 15.29
CA SER A 427 59.11 41.49 14.95
C SER A 427 60.25 40.73 14.27
N GLN A 428 60.44 39.45 14.67
CA GLN A 428 61.27 38.52 13.90
C GLN A 428 60.47 38.12 12.65
N ALA A 429 60.63 38.91 11.56
CA ALA A 429 59.99 38.56 10.30
C ALA A 429 60.82 37.49 9.57
N PRO A 430 60.20 36.58 8.81
CA PRO A 430 60.87 35.72 7.83
C PRO A 430 61.67 36.58 6.83
N GLU A 431 62.77 36.05 6.28
CA GLU A 431 63.83 36.76 5.48
C GLU A 431 63.35 37.69 4.35
N ASN A 432 62.00 37.73 4.03
CA ASN A 432 61.44 38.56 2.95
C ASN A 432 60.41 39.60 3.37
N ASP A 433 60.09 39.73 4.65
CA ASP A 433 59.11 40.72 5.10
C ASP A 433 59.77 42.00 5.60
N PRO A 434 59.16 43.17 5.39
CA PRO A 434 59.70 44.42 5.93
C PRO A 434 59.78 44.34 7.46
N LEU A 435 60.91 44.79 7.99
CA LEU A 435 61.10 44.85 9.43
C LEU A 435 60.04 45.78 10.05
N LEU A 436 59.21 45.21 10.88
CA LEU A 436 58.13 45.91 11.61
C LEU A 436 58.50 46.05 13.06
N MET A 437 58.40 47.29 13.57
CA MET A 437 58.45 47.54 15.01
C MET A 437 57.04 47.81 15.48
N THR A 438 56.55 46.97 16.38
CA THR A 438 55.27 47.20 17.07
C THR A 438 55.55 47.76 18.45
N GLY A 439 54.79 48.77 18.85
CA GLY A 439 55.03 49.39 20.11
C GLY A 439 53.79 50.07 20.72
N MET A 440 53.99 50.54 21.91
CA MET A 440 53.02 51.33 22.68
C MET A 440 53.59 52.68 23.03
N VAL A 441 52.74 53.67 23.05
CA VAL A 441 53.07 55.01 23.53
C VAL A 441 52.08 55.43 24.59
N GLN A 442 52.55 55.93 25.70
CA GLN A 442 51.75 56.46 26.78
C GLN A 442 52.08 57.92 27.04
N ASP A 443 51.07 58.76 27.18
CA ASP A 443 51.22 60.09 27.69
C ASP A 443 51.47 60.04 29.20
N ILE A 444 52.63 60.51 29.64
CA ILE A 444 53.01 60.51 31.05
C ILE A 444 53.22 61.96 31.56
N THR A 445 52.61 62.92 30.86
CA THR A 445 52.79 64.37 31.21
C THR A 445 52.31 64.67 32.62
N GLU A 446 51.22 64.06 33.10
CA GLU A 446 50.72 64.25 34.45
C GLU A 446 51.56 63.55 35.53
N ARG A 447 52.46 62.65 35.16
CA ARG A 447 53.33 61.87 36.06
C ARG A 447 54.75 62.49 36.20
N LYS A 448 55.06 63.45 35.38
CA LYS A 448 56.31 64.18 35.41
C LYS A 448 56.16 65.54 36.05
#